data_7221af65d0e45ae29ccdbc2ab94ab90d
#
_entry.id   7221af65d0e45ae29ccdbc2ab94ab90d
#
_cell.length_a   1.000
_cell.length_b   1.000
_cell.length_c   1.000
_cell.angle_alpha   90.00
_cell.angle_beta   90.00
_cell.angle_gamma   90.00
#
_symmetry.space_group_name_H-M   'P 1'
#
loop_
_entity.id
_entity.type
_entity.pdbx_description
1 polymer ?
#
loop_
_entity_poly.entity_id
_entity_poly.type
_entity_poly.pdbx_seq_one_letter_code
_entity_poly.pdbx_strand_id
1 'polypeptide(L)'
;MLALTAVSCGHHPSVSQEEIACVRDFIRTSWDASVQYNPADSQTLIGLPRPYTVPSVSQTFQELYYWDTYFTNEGLVRDGRLDLAKNNTEDMLYLVDRYGYMPNGSRTWYLNRSQPPFLCMMVDRIFEQTEDTNWLAGAFATLQKEYDFWMTQRITPVGLNRYSSSADDDLKQEFVTTGGRRLGTDFRDRGLSDTEILRLGAHFAAEAESGWDFNPRFERRCEDFCPVDLNANLYFYETLFARYALLTGDSAAAETWKKRAEKRRGLINRYCLGEDGVYYDYDFVNGRRSTVVSGAVFSLLYAGIPDAEQARTLVEKALGRLEFEYGIAVCEDKPYEYDYQWSYPNTWPPVVYLAIRGLDAYGYRQDARRIAEKYAAMVVKTFGETHNLWEKYNVREGNINVSNEYDMPTMLGWSAGTFIYASDYLDGKIDNQAKH
;
A
#
# COMPACT_ATOMS: atom_id res chain seq x y z
N MET A 1 10.30 -9.80 47.01
CA MET A 1 11.03 -10.48 45.93
C MET A 1 10.41 -10.09 44.63
N LEU A 2 10.95 -9.08 43.96
CA LEU A 2 10.56 -8.68 42.61
C LEU A 2 11.32 -9.58 41.62
N ALA A 3 10.60 -10.38 40.88
CA ALA A 3 11.16 -11.12 39.75
C ALA A 3 11.39 -10.17 38.58
N LEU A 4 12.65 -9.83 38.32
CA LEU A 4 13.07 -9.22 37.07
C LEU A 4 12.94 -10.29 35.98
N THR A 5 11.93 -10.17 35.12
CA THR A 5 11.91 -10.90 33.86
C THR A 5 12.99 -10.31 32.95
N ALA A 6 14.06 -11.08 32.76
CA ALA A 6 15.11 -10.78 31.80
C ALA A 6 14.45 -10.80 30.40
N VAL A 7 14.39 -9.64 29.76
CA VAL A 7 14.13 -9.53 28.33
C VAL A 7 15.33 -10.19 27.64
N SER A 8 15.10 -11.34 27.02
CA SER A 8 16.06 -12.00 26.15
C SER A 8 16.40 -11.03 25.02
N CYS A 9 17.61 -10.47 25.02
CA CYS A 9 18.17 -9.85 23.83
C CYS A 9 18.37 -10.95 22.78
N GLY A 10 17.34 -11.20 21.97
CA GLY A 10 17.48 -12.01 20.79
C GLY A 10 18.57 -11.37 19.90
N HIS A 11 19.62 -12.12 19.59
CA HIS A 11 20.58 -11.73 18.57
C HIS A 11 19.83 -11.71 17.24
N HIS A 12 19.37 -10.52 16.82
CA HIS A 12 18.99 -10.35 15.43
C HIS A 12 20.25 -10.54 14.58
N PRO A 13 20.21 -11.33 13.51
CA PRO A 13 21.36 -11.48 12.64
C PRO A 13 21.73 -10.08 12.12
N SER A 14 22.89 -9.58 12.53
CA SER A 14 23.43 -8.33 12.01
C SER A 14 23.80 -8.55 10.54
N VAL A 15 23.12 -7.85 9.65
CA VAL A 15 23.45 -7.87 8.21
C VAL A 15 24.67 -6.99 7.98
N SER A 16 25.66 -7.51 7.28
CA SER A 16 26.84 -6.75 6.90
C SER A 16 26.54 -5.76 5.76
N GLN A 17 27.32 -4.69 5.70
CA GLN A 17 27.24 -3.73 4.59
C GLN A 17 27.54 -4.39 3.22
N GLU A 18 28.39 -5.42 3.20
CA GLU A 18 28.72 -6.16 1.98
C GLU A 18 27.52 -6.97 1.46
N GLU A 19 26.77 -7.62 2.34
CA GLU A 19 25.54 -8.34 1.97
C GLU A 19 24.46 -7.39 1.47
N ILE A 20 24.26 -6.25 2.12
CA ILE A 20 23.35 -5.19 1.65
C ILE A 20 23.78 -4.70 0.26
N ALA A 21 25.07 -4.43 0.05
CA ALA A 21 25.60 -3.98 -1.22
C ALA A 21 25.36 -5.00 -2.35
N CYS A 22 25.49 -6.30 -2.06
CA CYS A 22 25.23 -7.37 -3.03
C CYS A 22 23.77 -7.34 -3.51
N VAL A 23 22.79 -7.20 -2.61
CA VAL A 23 21.37 -7.07 -2.98
C VAL A 23 21.11 -5.77 -3.75
N ARG A 24 21.72 -4.67 -3.33
CA ARG A 24 21.58 -3.38 -4.03
C ARG A 24 22.16 -3.41 -5.44
N ASP A 25 23.27 -4.10 -5.66
CA ASP A 25 23.88 -4.25 -7.00
C ASP A 25 23.00 -5.11 -7.91
N PHE A 26 22.40 -6.19 -7.39
CA PHE A 26 21.38 -6.95 -8.11
C PHE A 26 20.19 -6.07 -8.53
N ILE A 27 19.64 -5.28 -7.61
CA ILE A 27 18.53 -4.39 -7.90
C ILE A 27 18.90 -3.38 -8.99
N ARG A 28 20.04 -2.70 -8.82
CA ARG A 28 20.51 -1.67 -9.75
C ARG A 28 20.69 -2.19 -11.17
N THR A 29 21.22 -3.41 -11.31
CA THR A 29 21.41 -4.05 -12.62
C THR A 29 20.13 -4.62 -13.21
N SER A 30 19.09 -4.80 -12.38
CA SER A 30 17.78 -5.36 -12.80
C SER A 30 16.78 -4.32 -13.26
N TRP A 31 16.95 -3.02 -12.93
CA TRP A 31 15.99 -1.99 -13.28
C TRP A 31 15.69 -1.93 -14.78
N ASP A 32 16.69 -2.00 -15.65
CA ASP A 32 16.49 -1.93 -17.10
C ASP A 32 15.73 -3.15 -17.65
N ALA A 33 15.84 -4.31 -17.01
CA ALA A 33 15.07 -5.49 -17.38
C ALA A 33 13.57 -5.38 -17.05
N SER A 34 13.19 -4.49 -16.14
CA SER A 34 11.79 -4.22 -15.81
C SER A 34 11.11 -3.20 -16.73
N VAL A 35 11.87 -2.57 -17.65
CA VAL A 35 11.33 -1.50 -18.51
C VAL A 35 10.59 -2.09 -19.70
N GLN A 36 9.35 -1.64 -19.88
CA GLN A 36 8.50 -1.92 -21.05
C GLN A 36 8.16 -0.63 -21.80
N TYR A 37 7.83 -0.76 -23.09
CA TYR A 37 7.36 0.35 -23.89
C TYR A 37 6.30 -0.10 -24.89
N ASN A 38 5.07 0.32 -24.69
CA ASN A 38 3.91 0.03 -25.55
C ASN A 38 3.14 1.33 -25.81
N PRO A 39 3.48 2.10 -26.86
CA PRO A 39 2.88 3.43 -27.08
C PRO A 39 1.47 3.40 -27.62
N ALA A 40 0.95 2.24 -28.03
CA ALA A 40 -0.37 2.06 -28.59
C ALA A 40 -1.11 0.90 -27.91
N ASP A 41 -2.45 1.00 -27.88
CA ASP A 41 -3.31 -0.08 -27.38
C ASP A 41 -3.08 -1.36 -28.22
N SER A 42 -2.95 -2.50 -27.54
CA SER A 42 -2.75 -3.81 -28.20
C SER A 42 -3.50 -4.89 -27.42
N GLN A 43 -4.51 -5.49 -28.03
CA GLN A 43 -5.41 -6.45 -27.39
C GLN A 43 -6.02 -5.85 -26.10
N THR A 44 -5.63 -6.39 -24.93
CA THR A 44 -6.08 -5.90 -23.64
C THR A 44 -5.10 -4.91 -22.99
N LEU A 45 -3.87 -4.80 -23.51
CA LEU A 45 -2.87 -3.87 -23.00
C LEU A 45 -3.19 -2.44 -23.47
N ILE A 46 -3.28 -1.53 -22.53
CA ILE A 46 -3.51 -0.11 -22.77
C ILE A 46 -2.19 0.56 -23.11
N GLY A 47 -2.13 1.26 -24.23
CA GLY A 47 -0.93 1.98 -24.67
C GLY A 47 -0.58 3.13 -23.73
N LEU A 48 0.72 3.25 -23.43
CA LEU A 48 1.27 4.28 -22.58
C LEU A 48 2.31 5.10 -23.35
N PRO A 49 2.28 6.44 -23.24
CA PRO A 49 3.13 7.30 -24.06
C PRO A 49 4.64 7.21 -23.75
N ARG A 50 5.01 6.66 -22.59
CA ARG A 50 6.41 6.59 -22.14
C ARG A 50 6.84 5.15 -21.83
N PRO A 51 8.15 4.87 -21.78
CA PRO A 51 8.68 3.65 -21.17
C PRO A 51 8.33 3.61 -19.67
N TYR A 52 7.82 2.49 -19.19
CA TYR A 52 7.41 2.27 -17.81
C TYR A 52 8.00 1.00 -17.22
N THR A 53 8.04 0.89 -15.90
CA THR A 53 8.52 -0.31 -15.21
C THR A 53 7.38 -1.24 -14.85
N VAL A 54 7.65 -2.56 -14.94
CA VAL A 54 6.74 -3.61 -14.47
C VAL A 54 7.23 -4.18 -13.14
N PRO A 55 6.33 -4.68 -12.27
CA PRO A 55 6.71 -5.18 -10.94
C PRO A 55 7.64 -6.38 -10.97
N SER A 56 7.54 -7.24 -12.00
CA SER A 56 8.32 -8.47 -12.11
C SER A 56 9.06 -8.54 -13.43
N VAL A 57 10.30 -9.00 -13.39
CA VAL A 57 11.10 -9.30 -14.59
C VAL A 57 10.80 -10.69 -15.17
N SER A 58 9.92 -11.47 -14.54
CA SER A 58 9.42 -12.76 -15.02
C SER A 58 8.27 -12.57 -16.01
N GLN A 59 7.60 -13.67 -16.39
CA GLN A 59 6.43 -13.64 -17.28
C GLN A 59 5.15 -13.12 -16.59
N THR A 60 5.19 -12.88 -15.28
CA THR A 60 4.06 -12.44 -14.46
C THR A 60 4.09 -10.92 -14.29
N PHE A 61 2.92 -10.27 -14.19
CA PHE A 61 2.78 -8.83 -13.93
C PHE A 61 3.53 -7.94 -14.92
N GLN A 62 3.17 -8.07 -16.21
CA GLN A 62 3.82 -7.35 -17.32
C GLN A 62 3.14 -6.03 -17.68
N GLU A 63 2.35 -5.46 -16.77
CA GLU A 63 1.65 -4.18 -16.89
C GLU A 63 2.21 -3.14 -15.91
N LEU A 64 1.89 -1.87 -16.15
CA LEU A 64 2.02 -0.82 -15.13
C LEU A 64 0.90 -1.00 -14.11
N TYR A 65 1.25 -1.31 -12.87
CA TYR A 65 0.29 -1.43 -11.75
C TYR A 65 0.32 -0.19 -10.88
N TYR A 66 -0.84 0.19 -10.32
CA TYR A 66 -0.99 1.46 -9.65
C TYR A 66 -0.14 1.58 -8.37
N TRP A 67 -0.55 0.96 -7.27
CA TRP A 67 0.12 1.20 -5.99
C TRP A 67 1.51 0.58 -5.90
N ASP A 68 1.78 -0.52 -6.63
CA ASP A 68 3.10 -1.14 -6.75
C ASP A 68 4.15 -0.13 -7.21
N THR A 69 3.77 0.69 -8.17
CA THR A 69 4.67 1.68 -8.79
C THR A 69 5.07 2.79 -7.81
N TYR A 70 4.25 3.12 -6.80
CA TYR A 70 4.66 4.06 -5.78
C TYR A 70 5.93 3.60 -5.06
N PHE A 71 5.93 2.35 -4.58
CA PHE A 71 7.08 1.79 -3.86
C PHE A 71 8.27 1.54 -4.79
N THR A 72 8.01 1.15 -6.04
CA THR A 72 9.03 1.04 -7.09
C THR A 72 9.72 2.38 -7.34
N ASN A 73 8.94 3.46 -7.50
CA ASN A 73 9.45 4.81 -7.74
C ASN A 73 10.33 5.31 -6.59
N GLU A 74 10.04 4.93 -5.34
CA GLU A 74 10.90 5.26 -4.20
C GLU A 74 12.31 4.66 -4.36
N GLY A 75 12.40 3.43 -4.84
CA GLY A 75 13.68 2.79 -5.17
C GLY A 75 14.38 3.43 -6.36
N LEU A 76 13.65 3.67 -7.45
CA LEU A 76 14.18 4.29 -8.66
C LEU A 76 14.78 5.68 -8.39
N VAL A 77 14.07 6.54 -7.66
CA VAL A 77 14.58 7.88 -7.31
C VAL A 77 15.87 7.78 -6.50
N ARG A 78 15.98 6.84 -5.56
CA ARG A 78 17.16 6.65 -4.71
C ARG A 78 18.35 6.06 -5.45
N ASP A 79 18.10 5.25 -6.47
CA ASP A 79 19.14 4.72 -7.36
C ASP A 79 19.48 5.65 -8.53
N GLY A 80 18.97 6.90 -8.52
CA GLY A 80 19.27 7.92 -9.55
C GLY A 80 18.49 7.75 -10.85
N ARG A 81 17.46 6.88 -10.88
CA ARG A 81 16.58 6.65 -12.04
C ARG A 81 15.31 7.49 -11.97
N LEU A 82 15.50 8.81 -11.72
CA LEU A 82 14.39 9.78 -11.70
C LEU A 82 13.63 9.81 -13.04
N ASP A 83 14.32 9.56 -14.14
CA ASP A 83 13.73 9.45 -15.47
C ASP A 83 12.60 8.41 -15.53
N LEU A 84 12.86 7.20 -15.05
CA LEU A 84 11.87 6.12 -15.01
C LEU A 84 10.73 6.41 -14.01
N ALA A 85 11.05 6.89 -12.82
CA ALA A 85 10.04 7.24 -11.83
C ALA A 85 9.10 8.35 -12.34
N LYS A 86 9.64 9.34 -13.06
CA LYS A 86 8.85 10.40 -13.69
C LYS A 86 7.98 9.83 -14.82
N ASN A 87 8.53 8.99 -15.69
CA ASN A 87 7.79 8.33 -16.76
C ASN A 87 6.60 7.52 -16.23
N ASN A 88 6.83 6.68 -15.22
CA ASN A 88 5.76 5.93 -14.56
C ASN A 88 4.66 6.84 -14.04
N THR A 89 5.03 7.95 -13.39
CA THR A 89 4.08 8.92 -12.83
C THR A 89 3.29 9.64 -13.93
N GLU A 90 3.95 10.05 -15.02
CA GLU A 90 3.31 10.72 -16.16
C GLU A 90 2.39 9.78 -16.95
N ASP A 91 2.72 8.49 -17.06
CA ASP A 91 1.85 7.48 -17.67
C ASP A 91 0.59 7.24 -16.82
N MET A 92 0.69 7.30 -15.49
CA MET A 92 -0.48 7.26 -14.62
C MET A 92 -1.34 8.51 -14.72
N LEU A 93 -0.74 9.70 -14.79
CA LEU A 93 -1.47 10.93 -15.05
C LEU A 93 -2.19 10.86 -16.41
N TYR A 94 -1.55 10.32 -17.44
CA TYR A 94 -2.21 10.07 -18.73
C TYR A 94 -3.42 9.12 -18.61
N LEU A 95 -3.32 8.05 -17.81
CA LEU A 95 -4.45 7.14 -17.60
C LEU A 95 -5.60 7.82 -16.84
N VAL A 96 -5.29 8.67 -15.85
CA VAL A 96 -6.30 9.48 -15.15
C VAL A 96 -6.97 10.47 -16.12
N ASP A 97 -6.22 11.14 -16.99
CA ASP A 97 -6.79 12.04 -17.99
C ASP A 97 -7.68 11.30 -18.99
N ARG A 98 -7.32 10.06 -19.34
CA ARG A 98 -8.07 9.23 -20.28
C ARG A 98 -9.36 8.65 -19.70
N TYR A 99 -9.36 8.21 -18.42
CA TYR A 99 -10.45 7.45 -17.82
C TYR A 99 -11.16 8.17 -16.66
N GLY A 100 -10.61 9.28 -16.17
CA GLY A 100 -11.12 10.01 -15.00
C GLY A 100 -10.65 9.46 -13.65
N TYR A 101 -9.91 8.36 -13.64
CA TYR A 101 -9.29 7.72 -12.47
C TYR A 101 -8.10 6.88 -12.92
N MET A 102 -7.24 6.49 -11.99
CA MET A 102 -6.18 5.52 -12.26
C MET A 102 -6.74 4.10 -12.16
N PRO A 103 -6.79 3.31 -13.26
CA PRO A 103 -7.15 1.90 -13.19
C PRO A 103 -6.16 1.09 -12.33
N ASN A 104 -6.56 -0.08 -11.86
CA ASN A 104 -5.70 -1.00 -11.10
C ASN A 104 -4.36 -1.30 -11.81
N GLY A 105 -4.40 -1.39 -13.15
CA GLY A 105 -3.22 -1.55 -14.00
C GLY A 105 -3.55 -1.22 -15.45
N SER A 106 -2.54 -1.17 -16.30
CA SER A 106 -2.66 -0.74 -17.71
C SER A 106 -3.22 -1.83 -18.64
N ARG A 107 -4.34 -2.47 -18.22
CA ARG A 107 -5.11 -3.40 -19.07
C ARG A 107 -6.61 -3.16 -19.00
N THR A 108 -7.33 -3.45 -20.08
CA THR A 108 -8.76 -3.19 -20.16
C THR A 108 -9.60 -3.96 -19.16
N TRP A 109 -9.19 -5.15 -18.73
CA TRP A 109 -9.89 -5.88 -17.67
C TRP A 109 -9.75 -5.25 -16.27
N TYR A 110 -8.85 -4.27 -16.10
CA TYR A 110 -8.71 -3.49 -14.87
C TYR A 110 -9.55 -2.21 -14.83
N LEU A 111 -10.26 -1.89 -15.93
CA LEU A 111 -11.11 -0.69 -16.01
C LEU A 111 -12.35 -0.75 -15.10
N ASN A 112 -12.61 -1.87 -14.45
CA ASN A 112 -13.71 -1.99 -13.49
C ASN A 112 -13.36 -1.53 -12.08
N ARG A 113 -12.09 -1.22 -11.78
CA ARG A 113 -11.60 -0.84 -10.44
C ARG A 113 -10.30 -0.05 -10.49
N SER A 114 -10.04 0.67 -9.41
CA SER A 114 -8.75 1.31 -9.13
C SER A 114 -7.86 0.40 -8.24
N GLN A 115 -6.91 1.00 -7.55
CA GLN A 115 -6.12 0.47 -6.42
C GLN A 115 -5.90 1.57 -5.38
N PRO A 116 -5.24 1.31 -4.21
CA PRO A 116 -4.98 2.35 -3.22
C PRO A 116 -4.33 3.59 -3.84
N PRO A 117 -4.91 4.79 -3.63
CA PRO A 117 -4.46 6.01 -4.30
C PRO A 117 -3.12 6.50 -3.71
N PHE A 118 -2.06 6.40 -4.53
CA PHE A 118 -0.72 6.90 -4.21
C PHE A 118 -0.17 7.90 -5.25
N LEU A 119 -0.92 8.21 -6.31
CA LEU A 119 -0.40 9.04 -7.40
C LEU A 119 -0.01 10.45 -6.95
N CYS A 120 -0.76 11.05 -6.01
CA CYS A 120 -0.41 12.34 -5.45
C CYS A 120 0.96 12.32 -4.74
N MET A 121 1.27 11.24 -4.02
CA MET A 121 2.56 11.06 -3.36
C MET A 121 3.69 10.84 -4.37
N MET A 122 3.41 10.14 -5.50
CA MET A 122 4.36 10.01 -6.60
C MET A 122 4.66 11.37 -7.25
N VAL A 123 3.63 12.18 -7.50
CA VAL A 123 3.77 13.54 -8.01
C VAL A 123 4.58 14.40 -7.05
N ASP A 124 4.30 14.33 -5.75
CA ASP A 124 5.03 15.05 -4.73
C ASP A 124 6.52 14.68 -4.72
N ARG A 125 6.80 13.38 -4.82
CA ARG A 125 8.17 12.85 -4.86
C ARG A 125 8.96 13.33 -6.07
N ILE A 126 8.33 13.39 -7.25
CA ILE A 126 8.95 13.94 -8.47
C ILE A 126 9.16 15.46 -8.32
N PHE A 127 8.17 16.16 -7.80
CA PHE A 127 8.27 17.60 -7.57
C PHE A 127 9.40 17.95 -6.59
N GLU A 128 9.59 17.19 -5.52
CA GLU A 128 10.72 17.36 -4.59
C GLU A 128 12.10 17.27 -5.26
N GLN A 129 12.21 16.52 -6.37
CA GLN A 129 13.46 16.33 -7.09
C GLN A 129 13.66 17.36 -8.21
N THR A 130 12.58 17.91 -8.75
CA THR A 130 12.63 18.76 -9.95
C THR A 130 12.35 20.23 -9.67
N GLU A 131 11.61 20.52 -8.60
CA GLU A 131 11.09 21.85 -8.25
C GLU A 131 10.31 22.53 -9.39
N ASP A 132 9.83 21.73 -10.39
CA ASP A 132 9.11 22.23 -11.57
C ASP A 132 7.65 22.57 -11.21
N THR A 133 7.40 23.80 -10.84
CA THR A 133 6.07 24.30 -10.48
C THR A 133 5.08 24.26 -11.65
N ASN A 134 5.55 24.44 -12.91
CA ASN A 134 4.67 24.37 -14.06
C ASN A 134 4.18 22.92 -14.31
N TRP A 135 5.08 21.96 -14.21
CA TRP A 135 4.71 20.54 -14.26
C TRP A 135 3.76 20.16 -13.11
N LEU A 136 4.05 20.62 -11.89
CA LEU A 136 3.19 20.41 -10.73
C LEU A 136 1.77 20.94 -10.96
N ALA A 137 1.62 22.15 -11.52
CA ALA A 137 0.31 22.72 -11.80
C ALA A 137 -0.53 21.87 -12.77
N GLY A 138 0.10 21.34 -13.81
CA GLY A 138 -0.54 20.38 -14.73
C GLY A 138 -0.93 19.08 -14.06
N ALA A 139 -0.01 18.47 -13.32
CA ALA A 139 -0.26 17.24 -12.56
C ALA A 139 -1.37 17.43 -11.51
N PHE A 140 -1.39 18.57 -10.81
CA PHE A 140 -2.42 18.88 -9.81
C PHE A 140 -3.83 18.93 -10.41
N ALA A 141 -3.99 19.50 -11.61
CA ALA A 141 -5.27 19.50 -12.31
C ALA A 141 -5.77 18.10 -12.64
N THR A 142 -4.87 17.19 -13.03
CA THR A 142 -5.19 15.78 -13.29
C THR A 142 -5.48 15.02 -12.00
N LEU A 143 -4.71 15.23 -10.93
CA LEU A 143 -4.95 14.61 -9.61
C LEU A 143 -6.32 14.97 -9.03
N GLN A 144 -6.84 16.18 -9.31
CA GLN A 144 -8.19 16.55 -8.88
C GLN A 144 -9.26 15.69 -9.55
N LYS A 145 -9.07 15.22 -10.82
CA LYS A 145 -10.01 14.28 -11.47
C LYS A 145 -10.03 12.93 -10.76
N GLU A 146 -8.84 12.42 -10.39
CA GLU A 146 -8.76 11.17 -9.62
C GLU A 146 -9.41 11.31 -8.25
N TYR A 147 -9.16 12.42 -7.55
CA TYR A 147 -9.81 12.70 -6.27
C TYR A 147 -11.33 12.77 -6.42
N ASP A 148 -11.84 13.39 -7.48
CA ASP A 148 -13.28 13.46 -7.75
C ASP A 148 -13.90 12.07 -7.99
N PHE A 149 -13.17 11.15 -8.63
CA PHE A 149 -13.61 9.75 -8.72
C PHE A 149 -13.81 9.14 -7.33
N TRP A 150 -12.85 9.28 -6.44
CA TRP A 150 -12.98 8.77 -5.07
C TRP A 150 -14.15 9.41 -4.33
N MET A 151 -14.37 10.71 -4.49
CA MET A 151 -15.42 11.46 -3.79
C MET A 151 -16.82 11.31 -4.40
N THR A 152 -16.94 10.82 -5.62
CA THR A 152 -18.24 10.60 -6.27
C THR A 152 -18.62 9.14 -6.39
N GLN A 153 -17.64 8.25 -6.63
CA GLN A 153 -17.90 6.83 -6.90
C GLN A 153 -17.64 5.93 -5.68
N ARG A 154 -16.91 6.41 -4.68
CA ARG A 154 -16.44 5.61 -3.55
C ARG A 154 -16.81 6.19 -2.18
N ILE A 155 -17.57 7.27 -2.14
CA ILE A 155 -18.04 7.90 -0.88
C ILE A 155 -19.17 7.10 -0.24
N THR A 156 -19.16 7.01 1.08
CA THR A 156 -20.20 6.33 1.87
C THR A 156 -21.09 7.34 2.58
N PRO A 157 -22.28 6.92 3.08
CA PRO A 157 -23.17 7.80 3.84
C PRO A 157 -22.54 8.42 5.10
N VAL A 158 -21.49 7.82 5.66
CA VAL A 158 -20.79 8.37 6.83
C VAL A 158 -19.73 9.43 6.45
N GLY A 159 -19.51 9.66 5.15
CA GLY A 159 -18.58 10.67 4.64
C GLY A 159 -17.11 10.22 4.56
N LEU A 160 -16.82 8.95 4.83
CA LEU A 160 -15.57 8.27 4.52
C LEU A 160 -15.69 7.47 3.22
N ASN A 161 -14.59 7.06 2.65
CA ASN A 161 -14.53 6.32 1.40
C ASN A 161 -14.41 4.81 1.64
N ARG A 162 -14.85 4.02 0.65
CA ARG A 162 -14.75 2.56 0.58
C ARG A 162 -14.08 2.13 -0.71
N TYR A 163 -13.63 0.87 -0.78
CA TYR A 163 -13.32 0.20 -2.03
C TYR A 163 -14.60 -0.39 -2.65
N SER A 164 -14.64 -0.47 -3.97
CA SER A 164 -15.77 -1.02 -4.74
C SER A 164 -15.32 -1.33 -6.17
N SER A 165 -16.24 -1.76 -7.02
CA SER A 165 -15.98 -1.99 -8.44
C SER A 165 -17.20 -1.68 -9.29
N SER A 166 -16.99 -1.53 -10.60
CA SER A 166 -18.05 -1.50 -11.61
C SER A 166 -18.16 -2.84 -12.37
N ALA A 167 -17.78 -3.95 -11.73
CA ALA A 167 -17.89 -5.28 -12.31
C ALA A 167 -19.35 -5.61 -12.62
N ASP A 168 -19.61 -6.15 -13.81
CA ASP A 168 -20.90 -6.72 -14.18
C ASP A 168 -21.14 -8.06 -13.47
N ASP A 169 -22.29 -8.67 -13.67
CA ASP A 169 -22.68 -9.87 -12.96
C ASP A 169 -21.83 -11.09 -13.37
N ASP A 170 -21.41 -11.19 -14.61
CA ASP A 170 -20.53 -12.27 -15.09
C ASP A 170 -19.15 -12.18 -14.39
N LEU A 171 -18.59 -10.99 -14.34
CA LEU A 171 -17.31 -10.76 -13.68
C LEU A 171 -17.40 -10.96 -12.16
N LYS A 172 -18.52 -10.56 -11.51
CA LYS A 172 -18.75 -10.86 -10.09
C LYS A 172 -18.75 -12.37 -9.81
N GLN A 173 -19.39 -13.18 -10.70
CA GLN A 173 -19.36 -14.63 -10.59
C GLN A 173 -17.95 -15.21 -10.77
N GLU A 174 -17.14 -14.62 -11.66
CA GLU A 174 -15.74 -14.98 -11.83
C GLU A 174 -14.91 -14.66 -10.56
N PHE A 175 -15.16 -13.51 -9.92
CA PHE A 175 -14.53 -13.17 -8.63
C PHE A 175 -14.88 -14.17 -7.53
N VAL A 176 -16.12 -14.66 -7.46
CA VAL A 176 -16.50 -15.73 -6.50
C VAL A 176 -15.75 -17.02 -6.78
N THR A 177 -15.63 -17.40 -8.05
CA THR A 177 -14.89 -18.60 -8.45
C THR A 177 -13.41 -18.49 -8.11
N THR A 178 -12.81 -17.36 -8.44
CA THR A 178 -11.39 -17.08 -8.16
C THR A 178 -11.12 -16.98 -6.66
N GLY A 179 -11.95 -16.24 -5.93
CA GLY A 179 -11.84 -16.12 -4.47
C GLY A 179 -12.03 -17.47 -3.77
N GLY A 180 -13.00 -18.26 -4.22
CA GLY A 180 -13.21 -19.61 -3.70
C GLY A 180 -11.99 -20.52 -3.90
N ARG A 181 -11.41 -20.51 -5.11
CA ARG A 181 -10.20 -21.28 -5.40
C ARG A 181 -9.02 -20.85 -4.53
N ARG A 182 -8.80 -19.54 -4.35
CA ARG A 182 -7.72 -18.99 -3.54
C ARG A 182 -7.89 -19.26 -2.04
N LEU A 183 -9.12 -19.25 -1.55
CA LEU A 183 -9.46 -19.54 -0.15
C LEU A 183 -9.73 -21.05 0.13
N GLY A 184 -9.52 -21.91 -0.86
CA GLY A 184 -9.69 -23.37 -0.70
C GLY A 184 -11.13 -23.79 -0.46
N THR A 185 -12.15 -23.08 -1.00
CA THR A 185 -13.57 -23.39 -0.79
C THR A 185 -14.38 -23.14 -2.07
N ASP A 186 -15.51 -23.85 -2.24
CA ASP A 186 -16.53 -23.48 -3.23
C ASP A 186 -17.70 -22.79 -2.52
N PHE A 187 -17.86 -21.51 -2.75
CA PHE A 187 -18.94 -20.73 -2.14
C PHE A 187 -20.32 -21.08 -2.70
N ARG A 188 -20.41 -21.69 -3.90
CA ARG A 188 -21.69 -22.17 -4.47
C ARG A 188 -22.23 -23.37 -3.74
N ASP A 189 -21.36 -24.23 -3.21
CA ASP A 189 -21.75 -25.41 -2.42
C ASP A 189 -22.32 -25.07 -1.03
N ARG A 190 -22.23 -23.77 -0.63
CA ARG A 190 -22.76 -23.29 0.66
C ARG A 190 -24.24 -22.95 0.64
N GLY A 191 -24.95 -23.22 -0.47
CA GLY A 191 -26.39 -22.98 -0.59
C GLY A 191 -26.78 -21.50 -0.67
N LEU A 192 -25.84 -20.64 -1.10
CA LEU A 192 -26.11 -19.21 -1.34
C LEU A 192 -27.03 -19.05 -2.55
N SER A 193 -27.96 -18.11 -2.48
CA SER A 193 -28.77 -17.68 -3.61
C SER A 193 -27.91 -16.91 -4.66
N ASP A 194 -28.41 -16.80 -5.89
CA ASP A 194 -27.73 -16.03 -6.95
C ASP A 194 -27.44 -14.58 -6.51
N THR A 195 -28.38 -13.96 -5.80
CA THR A 195 -28.19 -12.61 -5.26
C THR A 195 -27.06 -12.52 -4.24
N GLU A 196 -26.93 -13.50 -3.37
CA GLU A 196 -25.84 -13.59 -2.38
C GLU A 196 -24.50 -13.87 -3.06
N ILE A 197 -24.47 -14.71 -4.08
CA ILE A 197 -23.28 -14.96 -4.91
C ILE A 197 -22.82 -13.65 -5.60
N LEU A 198 -23.71 -12.92 -6.23
CA LEU A 198 -23.38 -11.64 -6.88
C LEU A 198 -22.89 -10.60 -5.88
N ARG A 199 -23.51 -10.55 -4.68
CA ARG A 199 -23.04 -9.67 -3.61
C ARG A 199 -21.66 -10.06 -3.12
N LEU A 200 -21.39 -11.34 -2.91
CA LEU A 200 -20.06 -11.84 -2.53
C LEU A 200 -19.01 -11.50 -3.60
N GLY A 201 -19.36 -11.64 -4.89
CA GLY A 201 -18.50 -11.26 -6.01
C GLY A 201 -18.18 -9.77 -6.03
N ALA A 202 -19.15 -8.89 -5.72
CA ALA A 202 -18.91 -7.47 -5.57
C ALA A 202 -17.91 -7.16 -4.43
N HIS A 203 -18.04 -7.85 -3.29
CA HIS A 203 -17.11 -7.71 -2.18
C HIS A 203 -15.69 -8.19 -2.55
N PHE A 204 -15.54 -9.30 -3.25
CA PHE A 204 -14.23 -9.77 -3.72
C PHE A 204 -13.60 -8.84 -4.76
N ALA A 205 -14.42 -8.27 -5.65
CA ALA A 205 -13.94 -7.24 -6.59
C ALA A 205 -13.48 -5.97 -5.87
N ALA A 206 -14.15 -5.59 -4.77
CA ALA A 206 -13.74 -4.49 -3.90
C ALA A 206 -12.45 -4.81 -3.13
N GLU A 207 -12.24 -6.07 -2.69
CA GLU A 207 -10.96 -6.48 -2.10
C GLU A 207 -9.83 -6.39 -3.12
N ALA A 208 -10.08 -6.73 -4.39
CA ALA A 208 -9.10 -6.55 -5.46
C ALA A 208 -8.78 -5.06 -5.72
N GLU A 209 -9.74 -4.12 -5.54
CA GLU A 209 -9.45 -2.67 -5.55
C GLU A 209 -8.63 -2.24 -4.34
N SER A 210 -8.79 -2.91 -3.19
CA SER A 210 -8.01 -2.59 -1.99
C SER A 210 -6.52 -2.94 -2.10
N GLY A 211 -6.15 -3.76 -3.06
CA GLY A 211 -4.81 -4.33 -3.18
C GLY A 211 -4.48 -5.41 -2.14
N TRP A 212 -5.42 -5.75 -1.25
CA TRP A 212 -5.27 -6.74 -0.18
C TRP A 212 -6.17 -7.98 -0.42
N ASP A 213 -6.14 -8.51 -1.62
CA ASP A 213 -6.95 -9.65 -2.02
C ASP A 213 -6.21 -10.99 -1.76
N PHE A 214 -6.58 -11.86 -0.82
CA PHE A 214 -7.71 -11.67 0.08
C PHE A 214 -7.21 -11.56 1.52
N ASN A 215 -8.04 -10.99 2.40
CA ASN A 215 -7.63 -10.59 3.75
C ASN A 215 -8.76 -10.77 4.78
N PRO A 216 -8.43 -10.88 6.10
CA PRO A 216 -9.45 -11.02 7.13
C PRO A 216 -10.07 -9.69 7.60
N ARG A 217 -9.55 -8.51 7.20
CA ARG A 217 -9.94 -7.18 7.68
C ARG A 217 -11.42 -6.91 7.53
N PHE A 218 -12.01 -7.36 6.40
CA PHE A 218 -13.34 -6.98 5.95
C PHE A 218 -14.37 -8.11 6.08
N GLU A 219 -14.02 -9.25 6.65
CA GLU A 219 -14.94 -10.39 6.81
C GLU A 219 -15.61 -10.81 5.48
N ARG A 220 -14.90 -10.71 4.36
CA ARG A 220 -15.39 -10.89 2.96
C ARG A 220 -16.51 -9.93 2.57
N ARG A 221 -16.59 -8.76 3.22
CA ARG A 221 -17.60 -7.72 3.00
C ARG A 221 -16.97 -6.36 2.71
N CYS A 222 -15.91 -6.31 1.91
CA CYS A 222 -15.08 -5.11 1.68
C CYS A 222 -15.91 -3.87 1.33
N GLU A 223 -16.95 -3.97 0.49
CA GLU A 223 -17.80 -2.83 0.14
C GLU A 223 -18.58 -2.22 1.30
N ASP A 224 -18.76 -2.97 2.40
CA ASP A 224 -19.45 -2.50 3.60
C ASP A 224 -18.53 -1.72 4.56
N PHE A 225 -17.22 -1.64 4.26
CA PHE A 225 -16.23 -1.05 5.15
C PHE A 225 -15.66 0.27 4.62
N CYS A 226 -15.32 1.16 5.56
CA CYS A 226 -14.44 2.31 5.34
C CYS A 226 -13.04 1.95 5.81
N PRO A 227 -12.11 1.58 4.88
CA PRO A 227 -10.75 1.17 5.25
C PRO A 227 -9.92 2.35 5.76
N VAL A 228 -9.10 2.11 6.80
CA VAL A 228 -8.27 3.15 7.39
C VAL A 228 -7.19 3.64 6.44
N ASP A 229 -6.58 2.76 5.66
CA ASP A 229 -5.53 3.05 4.69
C ASP A 229 -6.04 3.92 3.52
N LEU A 230 -7.18 3.58 2.92
CA LEU A 230 -7.80 4.40 1.87
C LEU A 230 -8.06 5.82 2.37
N ASN A 231 -8.67 5.93 3.56
CA ASN A 231 -9.04 7.22 4.11
C ASN A 231 -7.82 8.02 4.60
N ALA A 232 -6.74 7.35 5.01
CA ALA A 232 -5.45 7.98 5.28
C ALA A 232 -4.81 8.53 4.00
N ASN A 233 -4.81 7.78 2.91
CA ASN A 233 -4.27 8.24 1.64
C ASN A 233 -5.05 9.47 1.11
N LEU A 234 -6.38 9.46 1.19
CA LEU A 234 -7.20 10.61 0.76
C LEU A 234 -7.02 11.83 1.67
N TYR A 235 -6.79 11.64 2.97
CA TYR A 235 -6.38 12.73 3.86
C TYR A 235 -5.04 13.32 3.41
N PHE A 236 -4.09 12.46 3.03
CA PHE A 236 -2.79 12.92 2.54
C PHE A 236 -2.93 13.67 1.20
N TYR A 237 -3.80 13.22 0.28
CA TYR A 237 -4.16 13.98 -0.92
C TYR A 237 -4.64 15.39 -0.57
N GLU A 238 -5.56 15.51 0.37
CA GLU A 238 -6.12 16.78 0.79
C GLU A 238 -5.06 17.73 1.40
N THR A 239 -4.10 17.18 2.15
CA THR A 239 -2.98 17.98 2.71
C THR A 239 -2.00 18.43 1.63
N LEU A 240 -1.64 17.54 0.70
CA LEU A 240 -0.79 17.88 -0.43
C LEU A 240 -1.47 18.87 -1.38
N PHE A 241 -2.77 18.74 -1.62
CA PHE A 241 -3.54 19.69 -2.43
C PHE A 241 -3.58 21.09 -1.81
N ALA A 242 -3.66 21.18 -0.48
CA ALA A 242 -3.54 22.46 0.21
C ALA A 242 -2.15 23.10 -0.04
N ARG A 243 -1.08 22.32 -0.01
CA ARG A 243 0.28 22.76 -0.31
C ARG A 243 0.43 23.16 -1.78
N TYR A 244 -0.08 22.35 -2.73
CA TYR A 244 0.00 22.65 -4.17
C TYR A 244 -0.77 23.90 -4.53
N ALA A 245 -1.95 24.13 -3.94
CA ALA A 245 -2.71 25.35 -4.13
C ALA A 245 -1.92 26.60 -3.67
N LEU A 246 -1.18 26.53 -2.56
CA LEU A 246 -0.28 27.62 -2.15
C LEU A 246 0.86 27.81 -3.12
N LEU A 247 1.50 26.75 -3.60
CA LEU A 247 2.62 26.82 -4.56
C LEU A 247 2.19 27.37 -5.91
N THR A 248 0.94 27.17 -6.29
CA THR A 248 0.34 27.70 -7.54
C THR A 248 -0.39 29.03 -7.35
N GLY A 249 -0.34 29.61 -6.15
CA GLY A 249 -0.85 30.97 -5.87
C GLY A 249 -2.32 31.05 -5.50
N ASP A 250 -3.02 29.95 -5.23
CA ASP A 250 -4.43 29.92 -4.84
C ASP A 250 -4.61 29.65 -3.33
N SER A 251 -4.50 30.70 -2.53
CA SER A 251 -4.68 30.61 -1.07
C SER A 251 -6.12 30.24 -0.65
N ALA A 252 -7.12 30.59 -1.46
CA ALA A 252 -8.51 30.27 -1.14
C ALA A 252 -8.79 28.76 -1.31
N ALA A 253 -8.27 28.17 -2.39
CA ALA A 253 -8.30 26.73 -2.59
C ALA A 253 -7.52 26.01 -1.48
N ALA A 254 -6.35 26.52 -1.08
CA ALA A 254 -5.56 25.94 0.01
C ALA A 254 -6.36 25.83 1.32
N GLU A 255 -7.05 26.89 1.73
CA GLU A 255 -7.92 26.85 2.92
C GLU A 255 -9.11 25.87 2.77
N THR A 256 -9.62 25.73 1.56
CA THR A 256 -10.69 24.76 1.28
C THR A 256 -10.17 23.32 1.46
N TRP A 257 -8.97 23.02 0.97
CA TRP A 257 -8.36 21.70 1.11
C TRP A 257 -7.99 21.38 2.55
N LYS A 258 -7.45 22.32 3.31
CA LYS A 258 -7.19 22.18 4.74
C LYS A 258 -8.47 21.80 5.52
N LYS A 259 -9.59 22.48 5.24
CA LYS A 259 -10.87 22.16 5.87
C LYS A 259 -11.38 20.75 5.52
N ARG A 260 -11.15 20.31 4.28
CA ARG A 260 -11.49 18.93 3.88
C ARG A 260 -10.65 17.91 4.64
N ALA A 261 -9.34 18.11 4.72
CA ALA A 261 -8.42 17.26 5.48
C ALA A 261 -8.83 17.17 6.97
N GLU A 262 -9.07 18.30 7.62
CA GLU A 262 -9.53 18.32 9.02
C GLU A 262 -10.88 17.60 9.22
N LYS A 263 -11.82 17.79 8.30
CA LYS A 263 -13.10 17.06 8.33
C LYS A 263 -12.87 15.55 8.23
N ARG A 264 -12.01 15.09 7.30
CA ARG A 264 -11.70 13.67 7.14
C ARG A 264 -11.02 13.11 8.37
N ARG A 265 -10.02 13.81 8.92
CA ARG A 265 -9.37 13.44 10.18
C ARG A 265 -10.38 13.26 11.32
N GLY A 266 -11.32 14.21 11.46
CA GLY A 266 -12.39 14.11 12.44
C GLY A 266 -13.30 12.89 12.23
N LEU A 267 -13.62 12.54 10.97
CA LEU A 267 -14.43 11.36 10.66
C LEU A 267 -13.66 10.05 10.92
N ILE A 268 -12.37 9.99 10.56
CA ILE A 268 -11.52 8.84 10.86
C ILE A 268 -11.44 8.61 12.37
N ASN A 269 -11.18 9.64 13.17
CA ASN A 269 -11.15 9.54 14.63
C ASN A 269 -12.51 9.11 15.20
N ARG A 270 -13.59 9.62 14.66
CA ARG A 270 -14.95 9.28 15.11
C ARG A 270 -15.31 7.82 14.87
N TYR A 271 -15.04 7.31 13.68
CA TYR A 271 -15.55 6.01 13.26
C TYR A 271 -14.52 4.89 13.43
N CYS A 272 -13.24 5.17 13.15
CA CYS A 272 -12.21 4.13 13.11
C CYS A 272 -11.45 3.98 14.44
N LEU A 273 -11.30 5.04 15.26
CA LEU A 273 -10.56 4.97 16.53
C LEU A 273 -11.32 4.16 17.57
N GLY A 274 -10.77 3.06 18.02
CA GLY A 274 -11.30 2.20 19.08
C GLY A 274 -11.05 2.78 20.48
N GLU A 275 -11.81 2.29 21.47
CA GLU A 275 -11.65 2.67 22.88
C GLU A 275 -10.28 2.24 23.44
N ASP A 276 -9.65 1.24 22.84
CA ASP A 276 -8.30 0.79 23.17
C ASP A 276 -7.19 1.66 22.54
N GLY A 277 -7.54 2.69 21.77
CA GLY A 277 -6.61 3.59 21.08
C GLY A 277 -6.04 3.06 19.79
N VAL A 278 -6.51 1.91 19.30
CA VAL A 278 -6.15 1.37 17.98
C VAL A 278 -7.18 1.79 16.94
N TYR A 279 -6.74 1.97 15.70
CA TYR A 279 -7.64 2.25 14.60
C TYR A 279 -8.03 0.96 13.87
N TYR A 280 -9.31 0.84 13.55
CA TYR A 280 -9.91 -0.31 12.87
C TYR A 280 -10.69 0.15 11.63
N ASP A 281 -10.78 -0.70 10.63
CA ASP A 281 -11.71 -0.47 9.53
C ASP A 281 -13.15 -0.40 10.05
N TYR A 282 -13.96 0.48 9.50
CA TYR A 282 -15.30 0.73 10.00
C TYR A 282 -16.38 0.16 9.09
N ASP A 283 -17.14 -0.82 9.58
CA ASP A 283 -18.34 -1.37 8.94
C ASP A 283 -19.48 -0.37 9.05
N PHE A 284 -19.67 0.44 8.03
CA PHE A 284 -20.68 1.50 8.04
C PHE A 284 -22.11 0.98 7.86
N VAL A 285 -22.29 -0.26 7.38
CA VAL A 285 -23.60 -0.90 7.22
C VAL A 285 -24.11 -1.38 8.56
N ASN A 286 -23.26 -2.00 9.38
CA ASN A 286 -23.63 -2.53 10.69
C ASN A 286 -23.26 -1.58 11.85
N GLY A 287 -22.65 -0.43 11.58
CA GLY A 287 -22.32 0.57 12.60
C GLY A 287 -21.28 0.10 13.62
N ARG A 288 -20.30 -0.74 13.21
CA ARG A 288 -19.28 -1.30 14.11
C ARG A 288 -17.89 -1.26 13.50
N ARG A 289 -16.89 -1.33 14.33
CA ARG A 289 -15.50 -1.49 13.89
C ARG A 289 -15.18 -2.96 13.57
N SER A 290 -14.23 -3.17 12.67
CA SER A 290 -13.58 -4.47 12.48
C SER A 290 -12.95 -4.95 13.80
N THR A 291 -12.73 -6.25 13.93
CA THR A 291 -12.02 -6.84 15.08
C THR A 291 -10.57 -7.18 14.76
N VAL A 292 -10.10 -6.85 13.57
CA VAL A 292 -8.76 -7.20 13.08
C VAL A 292 -7.85 -5.99 13.18
N VAL A 293 -6.72 -6.14 13.88
CA VAL A 293 -5.61 -5.20 13.81
C VAL A 293 -4.74 -5.57 12.62
N SER A 294 -4.51 -4.61 11.74
CA SER A 294 -3.71 -4.81 10.53
C SER A 294 -2.66 -3.72 10.36
N GLY A 295 -1.64 -4.01 9.55
CA GLY A 295 -0.60 -3.06 9.17
C GLY A 295 -1.11 -1.82 8.42
N ALA A 296 -2.39 -1.80 8.00
CA ALA A 296 -3.03 -0.63 7.43
C ALA A 296 -3.00 0.59 8.38
N VAL A 297 -2.88 0.38 9.70
CA VAL A 297 -2.76 1.47 10.67
C VAL A 297 -1.49 2.32 10.49
N PHE A 298 -0.44 1.78 9.89
CA PHE A 298 0.77 2.54 9.60
C PHE A 298 0.55 3.60 8.51
N SER A 299 -0.47 3.46 7.66
CA SER A 299 -0.88 4.51 6.73
C SER A 299 -1.37 5.77 7.45
N LEU A 300 -1.98 5.63 8.63
CA LEU A 300 -2.40 6.76 9.45
C LEU A 300 -1.22 7.55 10.01
N LEU A 301 -0.18 6.85 10.49
CA LEU A 301 1.08 7.48 10.93
C LEU A 301 1.79 8.13 9.73
N TYR A 302 1.87 7.44 8.60
CA TYR A 302 2.46 7.97 7.38
C TYR A 302 1.77 9.26 6.90
N ALA A 303 0.45 9.34 7.03
CA ALA A 303 -0.33 10.51 6.62
C ALA A 303 -0.39 11.64 7.68
N GLY A 304 0.10 11.40 8.91
CA GLY A 304 0.10 12.41 9.98
C GLY A 304 -1.26 12.62 10.65
N ILE A 305 -2.13 11.60 10.69
CA ILE A 305 -3.51 11.72 11.20
C ILE A 305 -3.59 11.74 12.74
N PRO A 306 -2.98 10.78 13.49
CA PRO A 306 -3.05 10.77 14.93
C PRO A 306 -2.38 12.00 15.57
N ASP A 307 -2.94 12.52 16.65
CA ASP A 307 -2.18 13.42 17.51
C ASP A 307 -1.09 12.67 18.29
N ALA A 308 -0.29 13.38 19.06
CA ALA A 308 0.86 12.79 19.75
C ALA A 308 0.47 11.70 20.77
N GLU A 309 -0.66 11.85 21.46
CA GLU A 309 -1.14 10.85 22.41
C GLU A 309 -1.74 9.63 21.71
N GLN A 310 -2.53 9.87 20.69
CA GLN A 310 -3.09 8.82 19.82
C GLN A 310 -1.96 8.02 19.16
N ALA A 311 -0.93 8.70 18.61
CA ALA A 311 0.22 8.06 17.99
C ALA A 311 0.99 7.18 18.99
N ARG A 312 1.23 7.67 20.21
CA ARG A 312 1.90 6.88 21.26
C ARG A 312 1.16 5.58 21.54
N THR A 313 -0.15 5.66 21.76
CA THR A 313 -0.98 4.49 22.04
C THR A 313 -1.05 3.54 20.85
N LEU A 314 -1.22 4.09 19.64
CA LEU A 314 -1.28 3.32 18.40
C LEU A 314 0.03 2.56 18.16
N VAL A 315 1.18 3.21 18.27
CA VAL A 315 2.50 2.59 18.06
C VAL A 315 2.72 1.45 19.05
N GLU A 316 2.50 1.68 20.36
CA GLU A 316 2.62 0.64 21.37
C GLU A 316 1.75 -0.58 21.06
N LYS A 317 0.48 -0.37 20.75
CA LYS A 317 -0.49 -1.44 20.50
C LYS A 317 -0.28 -2.14 19.17
N ALA A 318 0.04 -1.40 18.12
CA ALA A 318 0.28 -1.96 16.79
C ALA A 318 1.56 -2.81 16.79
N LEU A 319 2.67 -2.30 17.30
CA LEU A 319 3.92 -3.08 17.38
C LEU A 319 3.75 -4.30 18.28
N GLY A 320 3.04 -4.19 19.42
CA GLY A 320 2.77 -5.32 20.29
C GLY A 320 1.96 -6.45 19.67
N ARG A 321 1.24 -6.21 18.55
CA ARG A 321 0.41 -7.20 17.86
C ARG A 321 0.95 -7.61 16.49
N LEU A 322 1.70 -6.74 15.83
CA LEU A 322 2.11 -6.92 14.43
C LEU A 322 3.62 -7.15 14.26
N GLU A 323 4.45 -6.82 15.26
CA GLU A 323 5.89 -7.02 15.16
C GLU A 323 6.30 -8.44 15.58
N PHE A 324 7.03 -9.11 14.70
CA PHE A 324 7.56 -10.45 14.90
C PHE A 324 9.08 -10.47 14.72
N GLU A 325 9.68 -11.66 14.71
CA GLU A 325 11.13 -11.80 14.65
C GLU A 325 11.76 -11.15 13.41
N TYR A 326 11.13 -11.28 12.24
CA TYR A 326 11.66 -10.75 10.98
C TYR A 326 10.89 -9.56 10.41
N GLY A 327 10.07 -8.87 11.20
CA GLY A 327 9.41 -7.64 10.77
C GLY A 327 7.94 -7.53 11.16
N ILE A 328 7.19 -6.78 10.36
CA ILE A 328 5.77 -6.48 10.57
C ILE A 328 4.90 -7.44 9.76
N ALA A 329 4.03 -8.19 10.43
CA ALA A 329 2.96 -8.94 9.77
C ALA A 329 1.85 -8.00 9.27
N VAL A 330 1.16 -8.39 8.20
CA VAL A 330 0.07 -7.57 7.65
C VAL A 330 -1.19 -7.58 8.51
N CYS A 331 -1.43 -8.65 9.28
CA CYS A 331 -2.49 -8.73 10.28
C CYS A 331 -1.95 -9.41 11.55
N GLU A 332 -2.63 -9.21 12.67
CA GLU A 332 -2.29 -9.84 13.94
C GLU A 332 -2.42 -11.38 13.88
N ASP A 333 -1.63 -12.07 14.72
CA ASP A 333 -1.68 -13.53 14.87
C ASP A 333 -2.91 -13.93 15.67
N LYS A 334 -3.95 -14.38 14.97
CA LYS A 334 -5.13 -14.99 15.56
C LYS A 334 -5.80 -15.97 14.59
N PRO A 335 -6.66 -16.86 15.05
CA PRO A 335 -7.41 -17.75 14.16
C PRO A 335 -8.33 -16.96 13.23
N TYR A 336 -8.24 -17.24 11.93
CA TYR A 336 -9.15 -16.75 10.91
C TYR A 336 -9.91 -17.92 10.27
N GLU A 337 -11.02 -17.62 9.59
CA GLU A 337 -11.84 -18.66 8.92
C GLU A 337 -11.09 -19.33 7.75
N TYR A 338 -10.21 -18.58 7.09
CA TYR A 338 -9.42 -19.04 5.94
C TYR A 338 -7.95 -18.70 6.12
N ASP A 339 -7.10 -19.38 5.37
CA ASP A 339 -5.67 -19.07 5.26
C ASP A 339 -5.46 -17.99 4.20
N TYR A 340 -5.53 -16.75 4.64
CA TYR A 340 -5.40 -15.59 3.75
C TYR A 340 -3.93 -15.26 3.45
N GLN A 341 -3.62 -14.92 2.19
CA GLN A 341 -2.27 -14.44 1.87
C GLN A 341 -1.96 -13.05 2.48
N TRP A 342 -2.98 -12.20 2.72
CA TRP A 342 -2.84 -10.93 3.41
C TRP A 342 -3.16 -11.07 4.91
N SER A 343 -2.57 -12.06 5.56
CA SER A 343 -2.64 -12.26 7.01
C SER A 343 -1.30 -12.73 7.58
N TYR A 344 -1.21 -12.86 8.91
CA TYR A 344 -0.07 -13.51 9.57
C TYR A 344 0.09 -14.96 9.06
N PRO A 345 1.31 -15.47 8.83
CA PRO A 345 2.61 -14.86 9.14
C PRO A 345 3.23 -14.03 7.99
N ASN A 346 2.45 -13.67 6.99
CA ASN A 346 2.97 -12.95 5.83
C ASN A 346 3.22 -11.47 6.13
N THR A 347 4.30 -10.96 5.57
CA THR A 347 4.57 -9.53 5.42
C THR A 347 4.66 -9.16 3.96
N TRP A 348 4.21 -7.96 3.66
CA TRP A 348 4.27 -7.39 2.32
C TRP A 348 5.07 -6.09 2.36
N PRO A 349 6.04 -5.89 1.46
CA PRO A 349 6.94 -4.75 1.49
C PRO A 349 6.26 -3.37 1.60
N PRO A 350 5.11 -3.12 0.96
CA PRO A 350 4.37 -1.87 1.14
C PRO A 350 4.05 -1.54 2.61
N VAL A 351 3.63 -2.52 3.39
CA VAL A 351 3.30 -2.32 4.81
C VAL A 351 4.55 -2.01 5.63
N VAL A 352 5.67 -2.68 5.33
CA VAL A 352 6.96 -2.41 5.98
C VAL A 352 7.44 -0.99 5.68
N TYR A 353 7.37 -0.56 4.42
CA TYR A 353 7.72 0.79 4.01
C TYR A 353 6.92 1.85 4.78
N LEU A 354 5.59 1.68 4.82
CA LEU A 354 4.70 2.61 5.53
C LEU A 354 4.95 2.60 7.04
N ALA A 355 5.29 1.43 7.62
CA ALA A 355 5.65 1.34 9.03
C ALA A 355 6.94 2.12 9.34
N ILE A 356 8.02 1.92 8.58
CA ILE A 356 9.28 2.64 8.80
C ILE A 356 9.05 4.15 8.66
N ARG A 357 8.38 4.60 7.60
CA ARG A 357 8.09 6.01 7.36
C ARG A 357 7.20 6.64 8.43
N GLY A 358 6.11 5.94 8.76
CA GLY A 358 5.15 6.45 9.74
C GLY A 358 5.75 6.53 11.16
N LEU A 359 6.50 5.52 11.59
CA LEU A 359 7.19 5.53 12.87
C LEU A 359 8.22 6.66 12.96
N ASP A 360 9.05 6.83 11.92
CA ASP A 360 10.06 7.89 11.90
C ASP A 360 9.45 9.30 11.91
N ALA A 361 8.37 9.53 11.15
CA ALA A 361 7.67 10.81 11.11
C ALA A 361 7.16 11.27 12.48
N TYR A 362 6.80 10.34 13.35
CA TYR A 362 6.40 10.61 14.74
C TYR A 362 7.54 10.54 15.76
N GLY A 363 8.80 10.41 15.31
CA GLY A 363 9.99 10.39 16.17
C GLY A 363 10.30 9.03 16.82
N TYR A 364 9.59 7.95 16.48
CA TYR A 364 9.87 6.59 16.95
C TYR A 364 11.01 5.95 16.15
N ARG A 365 12.15 6.67 16.11
CA ARG A 365 13.31 6.32 15.27
C ARG A 365 13.93 4.98 15.61
N GLN A 366 13.94 4.60 16.88
CA GLN A 366 14.47 3.30 17.31
C GLN A 366 13.60 2.16 16.79
N ASP A 367 12.28 2.32 16.84
CA ASP A 367 11.34 1.34 16.31
C ASP A 367 11.42 1.26 14.77
N ALA A 368 11.44 2.40 14.09
CA ALA A 368 11.61 2.46 12.65
C ALA A 368 12.91 1.76 12.20
N ARG A 369 14.03 2.04 12.91
CA ARG A 369 15.31 1.41 12.64
C ARG A 369 15.26 -0.10 12.85
N ARG A 370 14.68 -0.56 13.95
CA ARG A 370 14.52 -1.99 14.26
C ARG A 370 13.70 -2.71 13.18
N ILE A 371 12.61 -2.11 12.69
CA ILE A 371 11.81 -2.69 11.61
C ILE A 371 12.60 -2.73 10.30
N ALA A 372 13.37 -1.68 9.99
CA ALA A 372 14.24 -1.66 8.82
C ALA A 372 15.33 -2.74 8.89
N GLU A 373 15.96 -2.93 10.06
CA GLU A 373 16.96 -3.98 10.30
C GLU A 373 16.38 -5.38 10.08
N LYS A 374 15.22 -5.66 10.66
CA LYS A 374 14.52 -6.95 10.53
C LYS A 374 14.19 -7.26 9.06
N TYR A 375 13.63 -6.28 8.34
CA TYR A 375 13.29 -6.46 6.94
C TYR A 375 14.54 -6.65 6.07
N ALA A 376 15.57 -5.84 6.25
CA ALA A 376 16.83 -5.98 5.51
C ALA A 376 17.47 -7.35 5.75
N ALA A 377 17.50 -7.82 7.00
CA ALA A 377 18.03 -9.13 7.35
C ALA A 377 17.27 -10.29 6.68
N MET A 378 15.94 -10.22 6.66
CA MET A 378 15.09 -11.20 5.99
C MET A 378 15.34 -11.24 4.47
N VAL A 379 15.38 -10.07 3.84
CA VAL A 379 15.63 -9.97 2.39
C VAL A 379 17.02 -10.47 2.04
N VAL A 380 18.07 -10.08 2.77
CA VAL A 380 19.45 -10.54 2.54
C VAL A 380 19.56 -12.05 2.70
N LYS A 381 18.96 -12.61 3.76
CA LYS A 381 18.96 -14.06 3.98
C LYS A 381 18.29 -14.80 2.80
N THR A 382 17.10 -14.40 2.41
CA THR A 382 16.36 -15.03 1.31
C THR A 382 17.03 -14.84 -0.04
N PHE A 383 17.66 -13.67 -0.25
CA PHE A 383 18.45 -13.42 -1.46
C PHE A 383 19.67 -14.31 -1.53
N GLY A 384 20.38 -14.53 -0.43
CA GLY A 384 21.53 -15.45 -0.37
C GLY A 384 21.16 -16.88 -0.74
N GLU A 385 19.92 -17.31 -0.45
CA GLU A 385 19.41 -18.65 -0.77
C GLU A 385 18.87 -18.77 -2.20
N THR A 386 18.26 -17.70 -2.73
CA THR A 386 17.44 -17.76 -3.96
C THR A 386 17.95 -16.89 -5.10
N HIS A 387 18.85 -15.96 -4.84
CA HIS A 387 19.34 -14.92 -5.75
C HIS A 387 18.23 -14.08 -6.42
N ASN A 388 17.09 -13.92 -5.70
CA ASN A 388 15.92 -13.16 -6.15
C ASN A 388 15.30 -12.36 -5.00
N LEU A 389 14.52 -11.36 -5.38
CA LEU A 389 13.53 -10.72 -4.50
C LEU A 389 12.15 -11.33 -4.74
N TRP A 390 11.32 -11.31 -3.72
CA TRP A 390 10.03 -11.98 -3.73
C TRP A 390 8.91 -11.01 -3.38
N GLU A 391 7.69 -11.36 -3.79
CA GLU A 391 6.50 -10.54 -3.60
C GLU A 391 6.19 -10.28 -2.12
N LYS A 392 6.34 -11.32 -1.29
CA LYS A 392 6.06 -11.32 0.15
C LYS A 392 6.97 -12.29 0.89
N TYR A 393 6.99 -12.19 2.22
CA TYR A 393 7.90 -12.95 3.07
C TYR A 393 7.18 -13.40 4.35
N ASN A 394 7.77 -14.36 5.08
CA ASN A 394 7.28 -14.87 6.36
C ASN A 394 8.03 -14.20 7.51
N VAL A 395 7.33 -13.41 8.33
CA VAL A 395 7.95 -12.67 9.46
C VAL A 395 8.32 -13.54 10.65
N ARG A 396 7.82 -14.78 10.71
CA ARG A 396 8.13 -15.72 11.77
C ARG A 396 9.42 -16.49 11.47
N GLU A 397 9.57 -16.95 10.23
CA GLU A 397 10.66 -17.83 9.81
C GLU A 397 11.79 -17.09 9.07
N GLY A 398 11.53 -15.87 8.60
CA GLY A 398 12.49 -15.08 7.82
C GLY A 398 12.85 -15.75 6.50
N ASN A 399 11.84 -16.23 5.78
CA ASN A 399 11.97 -16.94 4.51
C ASN A 399 10.76 -16.68 3.60
N ILE A 400 10.62 -17.46 2.54
CA ILE A 400 9.53 -17.37 1.57
C ILE A 400 8.49 -18.51 1.73
N ASN A 401 8.47 -19.18 2.86
CA ASN A 401 7.43 -20.17 3.19
C ASN A 401 6.18 -19.43 3.70
N VAL A 402 5.34 -19.02 2.80
CA VAL A 402 4.19 -18.13 3.00
C VAL A 402 2.90 -18.79 2.55
N SER A 403 1.77 -18.32 3.06
CA SER A 403 0.47 -18.68 2.50
C SER A 403 0.36 -18.01 1.12
N ASN A 404 0.16 -18.83 0.10
CA ASN A 404 0.04 -18.41 -1.29
C ASN A 404 -1.30 -18.82 -1.86
N GLU A 405 -1.92 -17.92 -2.57
CA GLU A 405 -3.12 -18.14 -3.37
C GLU A 405 -2.80 -18.44 -4.84
N TYR A 406 -1.54 -18.24 -5.22
CA TYR A 406 -0.96 -18.49 -6.54
C TYR A 406 0.54 -18.74 -6.40
N ASP A 407 1.19 -19.23 -7.46
CA ASP A 407 2.65 -19.38 -7.48
C ASP A 407 3.31 -18.04 -7.27
N MET A 408 4.07 -17.90 -6.18
CA MET A 408 4.66 -16.63 -5.79
C MET A 408 5.70 -16.17 -6.83
N PRO A 409 5.50 -14.99 -7.45
CA PRO A 409 6.44 -14.50 -8.45
C PRO A 409 7.69 -13.91 -7.78
N THR A 410 8.79 -13.92 -8.52
CA THR A 410 9.89 -13.01 -8.23
C THR A 410 9.39 -11.58 -8.44
N MET A 411 9.67 -10.68 -7.49
CA MET A 411 9.16 -9.31 -7.51
C MET A 411 10.32 -8.34 -7.34
N LEU A 412 10.66 -7.62 -8.39
CA LEU A 412 11.58 -6.49 -8.29
C LEU A 412 10.87 -5.31 -7.62
N GLY A 413 9.91 -4.73 -8.26
CA GLY A 413 9.00 -3.63 -7.89
C GLY A 413 9.09 -3.13 -6.45
N TRP A 414 8.05 -3.37 -5.68
CA TRP A 414 7.97 -2.88 -4.30
C TRP A 414 8.99 -3.48 -3.34
N SER A 415 9.44 -4.73 -3.60
CA SER A 415 10.44 -5.38 -2.73
C SER A 415 11.79 -4.68 -2.85
N ALA A 416 12.22 -4.33 -4.06
CA ALA A 416 13.42 -3.55 -4.30
C ALA A 416 13.29 -2.14 -3.71
N GLY A 417 12.18 -1.45 -3.99
CA GLY A 417 11.95 -0.09 -3.48
C GLY A 417 12.00 -0.03 -1.95
N THR A 418 11.31 -0.94 -1.28
CA THR A 418 11.32 -1.02 0.19
C THR A 418 12.70 -1.38 0.74
N PHE A 419 13.42 -2.32 0.10
CA PHE A 419 14.76 -2.70 0.54
C PHE A 419 15.76 -1.55 0.42
N ILE A 420 15.73 -0.83 -0.71
CA ILE A 420 16.56 0.36 -0.90
C ILE A 420 16.25 1.41 0.17
N TYR A 421 14.95 1.67 0.42
CA TYR A 421 14.54 2.61 1.46
C TYR A 421 15.05 2.18 2.84
N ALA A 422 14.83 0.94 3.22
CA ALA A 422 15.27 0.42 4.52
C ALA A 422 16.81 0.50 4.67
N SER A 423 17.56 0.11 3.65
CA SER A 423 19.04 0.19 3.69
C SER A 423 19.55 1.64 3.77
N ASP A 424 18.97 2.58 3.02
CA ASP A 424 19.32 4.01 3.11
C ASP A 424 18.94 4.60 4.48
N TYR A 425 17.85 4.14 5.09
CA TYR A 425 17.47 4.53 6.44
C TYR A 425 18.50 4.06 7.47
N LEU A 426 18.96 2.81 7.36
CA LEU A 426 20.00 2.24 8.24
C LEU A 426 21.34 2.95 8.10
N ASP A 427 21.68 3.40 6.90
CA ASP A 427 22.89 4.17 6.60
C ASP A 427 22.81 5.65 7.01
N GLY A 428 21.66 6.11 7.54
CA GLY A 428 21.45 7.51 7.90
C GLY A 428 21.39 8.48 6.72
N LYS A 429 21.10 7.97 5.51
CA LYS A 429 20.95 8.77 4.28
C LYS A 429 19.57 9.43 4.16
N ILE A 430 18.63 9.04 5.04
CA ILE A 430 17.28 9.59 5.06
C ILE A 430 17.17 10.53 6.24
N ASP A 431 16.97 11.81 5.95
CA ASP A 431 16.56 12.79 6.95
C ASP A 431 15.08 13.12 6.71
N ASN A 432 14.22 12.53 7.53
CA ASN A 432 12.80 12.82 7.52
C ASN A 432 12.45 13.98 8.48
N GLN A 433 13.44 14.80 8.90
CA GLN A 433 13.18 15.93 9.75
C GLN A 433 12.30 16.96 9.02
N ALA A 434 11.07 17.07 9.49
CA ALA A 434 10.13 18.16 9.28
C ALA A 434 9.65 18.40 7.83
N LYS A 435 8.60 17.68 7.40
CA LYS A 435 7.70 18.15 6.36
C LYS A 435 6.22 17.88 6.68
N HIS A 436 5.86 17.99 7.98
CA HIS A 436 4.45 17.99 8.38
C HIS A 436 4.02 19.31 8.98
#